data_760ec43a12c1c133e231b2e2c5da27ab
#
_entry.id   760ec43a12c1c133e231b2e2c5da27ab
#
_cell.length_a   1.000
_cell.length_b   1.000
_cell.length_c   1.000
_cell.angle_alpha   90.00
_cell.angle_beta   90.00
_cell.angle_gamma   90.00
#
_symmetry.space_group_name_H-M   'P 1'
#
loop_
_entity.id
_entity.type
_entity.pdbx_description
1 polymer ?
#
loop_
_entity_poly.entity_id
_entity_poly.type
_entity_poly.pdbx_seq_one_letter_code
_entity_poly.pdbx_strand_id
1 'polypeptide(L)'
;MEYTTLGKTGLKISRMGFGGIPIQRIDAEGTKKLMKQLAEEGVNYIDTARGYTVSEEYLGYALEGIRDKFVIATKSMARTREAMAADIEKSLGNLRTNHIDLYQVHNPSMEQLDTVVGEGGALEALLEAKAAGK
;
A
#
# COMPACT_ATOMS: atom_id res chain seq x y z
N MET A 1 10.64 -19.11 5.79
CA MET A 1 10.73 -17.74 5.23
C MET A 1 11.79 -16.95 5.99
N GLU A 2 12.64 -16.21 5.28
CA GLU A 2 13.58 -15.27 5.89
C GLU A 2 12.98 -13.87 5.98
N TYR A 3 13.32 -13.13 7.04
CA TYR A 3 12.82 -11.78 7.29
C TYR A 3 13.96 -10.78 7.37
N THR A 4 13.63 -9.51 7.09
CA THR A 4 14.53 -8.37 7.24
C THR A 4 13.77 -7.16 7.77
N THR A 5 14.49 -6.17 8.28
CA THR A 5 13.88 -4.88 8.64
C THR A 5 13.91 -3.94 7.44
N LEU A 6 12.78 -3.34 7.11
CA LEU A 6 12.67 -2.37 6.02
C LEU A 6 13.35 -1.05 6.39
N GLY A 7 14.61 -0.91 6.02
CA GLY A 7 15.39 0.30 6.29
C GLY A 7 15.37 0.68 7.78
N LYS A 8 14.99 1.94 8.06
CA LYS A 8 14.88 2.51 9.43
C LYS A 8 13.45 2.53 9.96
N THR A 9 12.51 1.86 9.29
CA THR A 9 11.07 1.92 9.65
C THR A 9 10.72 1.07 10.87
N GLY A 10 11.56 0.10 11.23
CA GLY A 10 11.24 -0.91 12.24
C GLY A 10 10.31 -2.03 11.75
N LEU A 11 9.76 -1.92 10.53
CA LEU A 11 8.88 -2.94 9.95
C LEU A 11 9.67 -4.20 9.60
N LYS A 12 9.27 -5.32 10.18
CA LYS A 12 9.85 -6.64 9.89
C LYS A 12 9.07 -7.27 8.73
N ILE A 13 9.71 -7.37 7.58
CA ILE A 13 9.11 -7.92 6.36
C ILE A 13 9.78 -9.21 5.90
N SER A 14 9.03 -10.08 5.24
CA SER A 14 9.58 -11.22 4.54
C SER A 14 10.47 -10.75 3.38
N ARG A 15 11.61 -11.42 3.17
CA ARG A 15 12.52 -11.08 2.05
C ARG A 15 11.89 -11.32 0.68
N MET A 16 10.90 -12.19 0.62
CA MET A 16 10.01 -12.35 -0.53
C MET A 16 8.74 -11.56 -0.28
N GLY A 17 8.44 -10.57 -1.14
CA GLY A 17 7.21 -9.80 -1.11
C GLY A 17 6.24 -10.25 -2.20
N PHE A 18 4.97 -9.94 -2.01
CA PHE A 18 3.92 -10.19 -2.99
C PHE A 18 3.54 -8.90 -3.73
N GLY A 19 3.62 -8.92 -5.06
CA GLY A 19 3.19 -7.80 -5.91
C GLY A 19 1.72 -7.92 -6.30
N GLY A 20 0.95 -6.83 -6.11
CA GLY A 20 -0.50 -6.81 -6.31
C GLY A 20 -0.98 -6.70 -7.77
N ILE A 21 -0.10 -6.53 -8.76
CA ILE A 21 -0.51 -6.43 -10.17
C ILE A 21 -1.18 -7.73 -10.67
N PRO A 22 -0.64 -8.94 -10.42
CA PRO A 22 -1.22 -10.17 -10.98
C PRO A 22 -2.63 -10.49 -10.49
N ILE A 23 -3.04 -10.04 -9.30
CA ILE A 23 -4.38 -10.33 -8.78
C ILE A 23 -5.50 -9.68 -9.58
N GLN A 24 -5.20 -8.69 -10.42
CA GLN A 24 -6.17 -8.13 -11.37
C GLN A 24 -6.70 -9.16 -12.40
N ARG A 25 -6.05 -10.32 -12.50
CA ARG A 25 -6.40 -11.40 -13.44
C ARG A 25 -7.19 -12.54 -12.80
N ILE A 26 -7.44 -12.46 -11.51
CA ILE A 26 -8.26 -13.39 -10.74
C ILE A 26 -9.39 -12.63 -10.05
N ASP A 27 -10.32 -13.34 -9.43
CA ASP A 27 -11.40 -12.71 -8.66
C ASP A 27 -11.03 -12.48 -7.19
N ALA A 28 -11.94 -11.86 -6.45
CA ALA A 28 -11.74 -11.55 -5.03
C ALA A 28 -11.60 -12.84 -4.18
N GLU A 29 -12.33 -13.90 -4.50
CA GLU A 29 -12.24 -15.19 -3.81
C GLU A 29 -10.90 -15.89 -4.07
N GLY A 30 -10.43 -15.86 -5.31
CA GLY A 30 -9.09 -16.34 -5.68
C GLY A 30 -8.00 -15.58 -4.94
N THR A 31 -8.14 -14.25 -4.84
CA THR A 31 -7.23 -13.40 -4.05
C THR A 31 -7.23 -13.81 -2.57
N LYS A 32 -8.41 -14.06 -2.00
CA LYS A 32 -8.54 -14.49 -0.59
C LYS A 32 -7.84 -15.83 -0.30
N LYS A 33 -7.99 -16.79 -1.19
CA LYS A 33 -7.29 -18.08 -1.09
C LYS A 33 -5.77 -17.88 -1.17
N LEU A 34 -5.32 -17.05 -2.10
CA LEU A 34 -3.90 -16.74 -2.28
C LEU A 34 -3.30 -16.05 -1.05
N MET A 35 -3.99 -15.05 -0.47
CA MET A 35 -3.51 -14.36 0.73
C MET A 35 -3.39 -15.29 1.94
N LYS A 36 -4.32 -16.23 2.12
CA LYS A 36 -4.21 -17.26 3.16
C LYS A 36 -2.99 -18.13 2.97
N GLN A 37 -2.75 -18.62 1.77
CA GLN A 37 -1.59 -19.43 1.45
C GLN A 37 -0.28 -18.68 1.68
N LEU A 38 -0.19 -17.41 1.24
CA LEU A 38 0.98 -16.57 1.48
C LEU A 38 1.26 -16.38 2.97
N ALA A 39 0.21 -16.17 3.78
CA ALA A 39 0.36 -16.06 5.23
C ALA A 39 0.87 -17.36 5.87
N GLU A 40 0.39 -18.52 5.41
CA GLU A 40 0.85 -19.85 5.87
C GLU A 40 2.32 -20.09 5.50
N GLU A 41 2.77 -19.64 4.33
CA GLU A 41 4.16 -19.71 3.87
C GLU A 41 5.07 -18.64 4.51
N GLY A 42 4.51 -17.75 5.32
CA GLY A 42 5.24 -16.69 6.04
C GLY A 42 5.56 -15.46 5.20
N VAL A 43 4.93 -15.28 4.02
CA VAL A 43 5.01 -14.02 3.27
C VAL A 43 4.12 -12.99 3.95
N ASN A 44 4.71 -11.87 4.38
CA ASN A 44 3.99 -10.82 5.10
C ASN A 44 4.11 -9.42 4.47
N TYR A 45 4.74 -9.29 3.32
CA TYR A 45 4.90 -8.00 2.63
C TYR A 45 4.13 -7.98 1.32
N ILE A 46 3.22 -7.03 1.18
CA ILE A 46 2.38 -6.82 -0.01
C ILE A 46 2.68 -5.43 -0.57
N ASP A 47 2.98 -5.35 -1.86
CA ASP A 47 3.11 -4.09 -2.61
C ASP A 47 2.01 -3.97 -3.65
N THR A 48 1.14 -2.98 -3.51
CA THR A 48 0.06 -2.64 -4.44
C THR A 48 0.11 -1.17 -4.84
N ALA A 49 -0.92 -0.66 -5.51
CA ALA A 49 -1.05 0.76 -5.87
C ALA A 49 -2.51 1.14 -6.14
N ARG A 50 -2.81 2.44 -5.94
CA ARG A 50 -4.07 3.06 -6.38
C ARG A 50 -4.37 2.78 -7.86
N GLY A 51 -3.35 2.81 -8.70
CA GLY A 51 -3.48 2.62 -10.15
C GLY A 51 -3.65 1.16 -10.60
N TYR A 52 -3.62 0.19 -9.70
CA TYR A 52 -3.78 -1.23 -10.06
C TYR A 52 -5.24 -1.68 -10.03
N THR A 53 -6.11 -0.89 -10.65
CA THR A 53 -7.55 -1.10 -10.83
C THR A 53 -8.26 -1.65 -9.58
N VAL A 54 -8.55 -2.94 -9.51
CA VAL A 54 -9.26 -3.62 -8.41
C VAL A 54 -8.34 -4.17 -7.31
N SER A 55 -7.01 -4.02 -7.45
CA SER A 55 -6.06 -4.70 -6.55
C SER A 55 -6.25 -4.33 -5.08
N GLU A 56 -6.38 -3.03 -4.76
CA GLU A 56 -6.64 -2.61 -3.37
C GLU A 56 -7.97 -3.15 -2.84
N GLU A 57 -9.03 -3.17 -3.66
CA GLU A 57 -10.37 -3.67 -3.27
C GLU A 57 -10.33 -5.18 -2.99
N TYR A 58 -9.67 -5.93 -3.86
CA TYR A 58 -9.52 -7.38 -3.70
C TYR A 58 -8.66 -7.73 -2.47
N LEU A 59 -7.60 -6.96 -2.22
CA LEU A 59 -6.80 -7.12 -1.01
C LEU A 59 -7.60 -6.78 0.25
N GLY A 60 -8.39 -5.71 0.24
CA GLY A 60 -9.26 -5.34 1.36
C GLY A 60 -10.25 -6.45 1.72
N TYR A 61 -10.85 -7.08 0.71
CA TYR A 61 -11.71 -8.25 0.91
C TYR A 61 -10.93 -9.48 1.41
N ALA A 62 -9.80 -9.75 0.78
CA ALA A 62 -9.02 -10.96 1.04
C ALA A 62 -8.37 -10.97 2.44
N LEU A 63 -8.00 -9.80 2.95
CA LEU A 63 -7.30 -9.63 4.22
C LEU A 63 -8.23 -9.48 5.43
N GLU A 64 -9.54 -9.51 5.23
CA GLU A 64 -10.49 -9.45 6.33
C GLU A 64 -10.23 -10.56 7.36
N GLY A 65 -10.00 -10.16 8.62
CA GLY A 65 -9.63 -11.04 9.72
C GLY A 65 -8.16 -11.49 9.78
N ILE A 66 -7.34 -11.14 8.78
CA ILE A 66 -5.90 -11.46 8.74
C ILE A 66 -5.02 -10.26 8.38
N ARG A 67 -5.58 -9.03 8.39
CA ARG A 67 -4.87 -7.79 8.03
C ARG A 67 -3.56 -7.62 8.79
N ASP A 68 -3.55 -7.90 10.08
CA ASP A 68 -2.40 -7.71 10.97
C ASP A 68 -1.22 -8.68 10.68
N LYS A 69 -1.45 -9.69 9.85
CA LYS A 69 -0.38 -10.58 9.41
C LYS A 69 0.49 -9.98 8.31
N PHE A 70 0.07 -8.83 7.74
CA PHE A 70 0.71 -8.25 6.57
C PHE A 70 1.13 -6.80 6.79
N VAL A 71 2.31 -6.47 6.27
CA VAL A 71 2.78 -5.12 6.01
C VAL A 71 2.34 -4.74 4.61
N ILE A 72 1.48 -3.73 4.49
CA ILE A 72 0.93 -3.28 3.20
C ILE A 72 1.62 -2.01 2.75
N ALA A 73 2.22 -2.07 1.58
CA ALA A 73 2.69 -0.92 0.83
C ALA A 73 1.72 -0.62 -0.31
N THR A 74 1.31 0.63 -0.44
CA THR A 74 0.59 1.13 -1.61
C THR A 74 1.18 2.46 -2.08
N LYS A 75 0.71 2.98 -3.21
CA LYS A 75 1.27 4.16 -3.85
C LYS A 75 0.25 4.88 -4.71
N SER A 76 0.39 6.20 -4.81
CA SER A 76 -0.46 7.05 -5.65
C SER A 76 0.36 7.86 -6.65
N MET A 77 -0.22 8.09 -7.82
CA MET A 77 0.34 9.00 -8.83
C MET A 77 -0.01 10.48 -8.57
N ALA A 78 -0.71 10.81 -7.50
CA ALA A 78 -1.00 12.18 -7.09
C ALA A 78 0.30 12.97 -6.83
N ARG A 79 0.32 14.23 -7.26
CA ARG A 79 1.49 15.12 -7.10
C ARG A 79 1.17 16.32 -6.20
N THR A 80 -0.11 16.65 -6.02
CA THR A 80 -0.56 17.73 -5.15
C THR A 80 -1.06 17.19 -3.81
N ARG A 81 -1.03 18.04 -2.78
CA ARG A 81 -1.52 17.73 -1.43
C ARG A 81 -2.98 17.27 -1.45
N GLU A 82 -3.85 17.99 -2.15
CA GLU A 82 -5.29 17.69 -2.21
C GLU A 82 -5.55 16.32 -2.86
N ALA A 83 -4.95 16.07 -4.03
CA ALA A 83 -5.10 14.81 -4.74
C ALA A 83 -4.54 13.62 -3.94
N MET A 84 -3.39 13.81 -3.29
CA MET A 84 -2.78 12.77 -2.47
C MET A 84 -3.63 12.45 -1.23
N ALA A 85 -4.18 13.48 -0.55
CA ALA A 85 -5.07 13.28 0.59
C ALA A 85 -6.32 12.48 0.19
N ALA A 86 -6.94 12.81 -0.95
CA ALA A 86 -8.08 12.06 -1.49
C ALA A 86 -7.72 10.60 -1.81
N ASP A 87 -6.57 10.35 -2.42
CA ASP A 87 -6.11 9.01 -2.74
C ASP A 87 -5.80 8.16 -1.49
N ILE A 88 -5.24 8.76 -0.44
CA ILE A 88 -5.01 8.08 0.84
C ILE A 88 -6.33 7.59 1.43
N GLU A 89 -7.35 8.45 1.50
CA GLU A 89 -8.67 8.07 2.02
C GLU A 89 -9.29 6.95 1.18
N LYS A 90 -9.15 7.03 -0.14
CA LYS A 90 -9.65 6.00 -1.03
C LYS A 90 -8.92 4.67 -0.87
N SER A 91 -7.60 4.70 -0.70
CA SER A 91 -6.80 3.48 -0.42
C SER A 91 -7.22 2.82 0.89
N LEU A 92 -7.42 3.61 1.97
CA LEU A 92 -7.92 3.11 3.25
C LEU A 92 -9.28 2.43 3.10
N GLY A 93 -10.21 3.06 2.37
CA GLY A 93 -11.53 2.50 2.08
C GLY A 93 -11.47 1.21 1.28
N ASN A 94 -10.70 1.19 0.20
CA ASN A 94 -10.53 0.01 -0.66
C ASN A 94 -9.89 -1.17 0.11
N LEU A 95 -8.84 -0.90 0.86
CA LEU A 95 -8.12 -1.88 1.68
C LEU A 95 -8.86 -2.27 2.96
N ARG A 96 -9.99 -1.61 3.27
CA ARG A 96 -10.83 -1.85 4.46
C ARG A 96 -10.02 -1.81 5.76
N THR A 97 -9.14 -0.83 5.90
CA THR A 97 -8.23 -0.69 7.03
C THR A 97 -8.18 0.76 7.51
N ASN A 98 -7.77 0.96 8.76
CA ASN A 98 -7.56 2.30 9.31
C ASN A 98 -6.13 2.81 9.17
N HIS A 99 -5.20 1.97 8.70
CA HIS A 99 -3.81 2.34 8.47
C HIS A 99 -3.18 1.58 7.30
N ILE A 100 -2.19 2.20 6.69
CA ILE A 100 -1.32 1.62 5.66
C ILE A 100 0.11 1.73 6.18
N ASP A 101 0.87 0.64 6.09
CA ASP A 101 2.21 0.58 6.71
C ASP A 101 3.25 1.39 5.95
N LEU A 102 3.13 1.43 4.62
CA LEU A 102 4.01 2.22 3.75
C LEU A 102 3.20 2.86 2.61
N TYR A 103 3.22 4.18 2.50
CA TYR A 103 2.60 4.90 1.39
C TYR A 103 3.65 5.63 0.56
N GLN A 104 3.62 5.45 -0.76
CA GLN A 104 4.65 5.92 -1.67
C GLN A 104 4.10 6.89 -2.72
N VAL A 105 4.93 7.82 -3.17
CA VAL A 105 4.67 8.57 -4.41
C VAL A 105 5.05 7.68 -5.59
N HIS A 106 4.09 7.36 -6.45
CA HIS A 106 4.24 6.38 -7.51
C HIS A 106 5.03 6.98 -8.69
N ASN A 107 6.26 6.53 -8.85
CA ASN A 107 7.11 6.76 -10.03
C ASN A 107 7.12 8.22 -10.54
N PRO A 108 7.45 9.22 -9.71
CA PRO A 108 7.52 10.61 -10.16
C PRO A 108 8.73 10.82 -11.08
N SER A 109 8.56 11.65 -12.12
CA SER A 109 9.71 12.20 -12.86
C SER A 109 10.47 13.22 -12.00
N MET A 110 11.67 13.62 -12.42
CA MET A 110 12.44 14.68 -11.72
C MET A 110 11.66 16.00 -11.66
N GLU A 111 10.99 16.39 -12.74
CA GLU A 111 10.11 17.57 -12.77
C GLU A 111 8.96 17.45 -11.79
N GLN A 112 8.31 16.28 -11.73
CA GLN A 112 7.20 16.03 -10.81
C GLN A 112 7.66 16.00 -9.36
N LEU A 113 8.91 15.63 -9.08
CA LEU A 113 9.45 15.60 -7.73
C LEU A 113 9.47 16.97 -7.10
N ASP A 114 9.82 18.01 -7.84
CA ASP A 114 9.79 19.41 -7.38
C ASP A 114 8.35 19.81 -6.95
N THR A 115 7.35 19.40 -7.71
CA THR A 115 5.94 19.60 -7.33
C THR A 115 5.57 18.82 -6.07
N VAL A 116 6.00 17.58 -5.96
CA VAL A 116 5.69 16.67 -4.84
C VAL A 116 6.23 17.21 -3.51
N VAL A 117 7.46 17.76 -3.50
CA VAL A 117 8.13 18.24 -2.27
C VAL A 117 7.90 19.74 -2.02
N GLY A 118 7.35 20.47 -2.99
CA GLY A 118 7.06 21.90 -2.89
C GLY A 118 5.82 22.21 -2.07
N GLU A 119 5.54 23.49 -1.91
CA GLU A 119 4.33 23.98 -1.23
C GLU A 119 3.06 23.47 -1.93
N GLY A 120 2.11 22.93 -1.16
CA GLY A 120 0.92 22.28 -1.69
C GLY A 120 1.18 20.95 -2.41
N GLY A 121 2.36 20.38 -2.26
CA GLY A 121 2.76 19.11 -2.85
C GLY A 121 2.27 17.89 -2.09
N ALA A 122 2.34 16.74 -2.73
CA ALA A 122 1.86 15.47 -2.19
C ALA A 122 2.56 15.06 -0.89
N LEU A 123 3.80 15.49 -0.66
CA LEU A 123 4.54 15.18 0.57
C LEU A 123 3.85 15.75 1.82
N GLU A 124 3.23 16.93 1.72
CA GLU A 124 2.49 17.51 2.86
C GLU A 124 1.35 16.59 3.32
N ALA A 125 0.54 16.09 2.38
CA ALA A 125 -0.55 15.15 2.70
C ALA A 125 -0.05 13.83 3.31
N LEU A 126 1.09 13.33 2.82
CA LEU A 126 1.71 12.12 3.38
C LEU A 126 2.18 12.33 4.82
N LEU A 127 2.79 13.48 5.11
CA LEU A 127 3.23 13.82 6.47
C LEU A 127 2.04 14.03 7.41
N GLU A 128 0.98 14.68 6.95
CA GLU A 128 -0.27 14.84 7.70
C GLU A 128 -0.94 13.49 8.00
N ALA A 129 -1.05 12.62 7.01
CA ALA A 129 -1.60 11.28 7.18
C ALA A 129 -0.76 10.44 8.15
N LYS A 130 0.57 10.54 8.07
CA LYS A 130 1.49 9.89 9.02
C LYS A 130 1.27 10.40 10.44
N ALA A 131 1.17 11.71 10.63
CA ALA A 131 0.91 12.30 11.94
C ALA A 131 -0.46 11.90 12.52
N ALA A 132 -1.45 11.68 11.65
CA ALA A 132 -2.79 11.19 12.01
C ALA A 132 -2.86 9.67 12.23
N GLY A 133 -1.76 8.93 12.07
CA GLY A 133 -1.71 7.47 12.25
C GLY A 133 -2.33 6.66 11.12
N LYS A 134 -2.51 7.27 9.95
CA LYS A 134 -3.08 6.60 8.75
C LYS A 134 -2.02 5.84 7.96
#